data_406303f67914c21e1581468390fe8f80
#
_entry.id   406303f67914c21e1581468390fe8f80
#
_cell.length_a   1.000
_cell.length_b   1.000
_cell.length_c   1.000
_cell.angle_alpha   90.00
_cell.angle_beta   90.00
_cell.angle_gamma   90.00
#
_symmetry.space_group_name_H-M   'P 1'
#
loop_
_entity.id
_entity.type
_entity.pdbx_description
1 polymer ?
#
loop_
_entity_poly.entity_id
_entity_poly.type
_entity_poly.pdbx_seq_one_letter_code
_entity_poly.pdbx_strand_id
1 'polypeptide(L)'
;MTEQIKSLVEGGKATAGPPLGPALGPLGVPINKIIDAINEKTKDFVGMKVPVTVKVEPKTKEFEIEVGTPPASALIKQELHLKSGSGNPKDEKVADMLIEQAIKIALMKESSLMTGSRKAAVKTIIGTCASMGVLVEGKPAAETLKDIDEGMFDAKIESGKTELTEEEKQKQAETQKKLADELSKHREDEEKKAKEVLVKLEGKEDSEKKSALKDAGISAEIINKLVAPAGAGVPEAGAKPAVAGGEKKAEAPAAKK
;
A
#
# COMPACT_ATOMS: atom_id res chain seq x y z
N MET A 1 15.42 -31.54 -12.13
CA MET A 1 14.16 -31.06 -11.49
C MET A 1 14.34 -29.60 -11.18
N THR A 2 13.50 -28.76 -11.72
CA THR A 2 13.56 -27.30 -11.52
C THR A 2 12.84 -26.97 -10.21
N GLU A 3 13.49 -26.29 -9.30
CA GLU A 3 12.85 -25.83 -8.06
C GLU A 3 12.31 -24.42 -8.26
N GLN A 4 11.08 -24.17 -7.76
CA GLN A 4 10.40 -22.88 -7.86
C GLN A 4 10.25 -22.26 -6.49
N ILE A 5 10.79 -21.07 -6.31
CA ILE A 5 10.69 -20.30 -5.08
C ILE A 5 9.83 -19.07 -5.36
N LYS A 6 8.70 -18.98 -4.67
CA LYS A 6 7.81 -17.80 -4.73
C LYS A 6 8.04 -16.94 -3.49
N SER A 7 8.30 -15.66 -3.71
CA SER A 7 8.58 -14.73 -2.62
C SER A 7 8.04 -13.34 -2.93
N LEU A 8 7.69 -12.58 -1.88
CA LEU A 8 7.32 -11.18 -1.99
C LEU A 8 8.55 -10.33 -1.64
N VAL A 9 9.01 -9.53 -2.59
CA VAL A 9 10.17 -8.65 -2.42
C VAL A 9 9.79 -7.19 -2.62
N GLU A 10 10.56 -6.28 -2.04
CA GLU A 10 10.39 -4.85 -2.32
C GLU A 10 11.00 -4.53 -3.69
N GLY A 11 10.17 -3.95 -4.57
CA GLY A 11 10.60 -3.56 -5.92
C GLY A 11 11.79 -2.61 -5.89
N GLY A 12 12.83 -2.92 -6.68
CA GLY A 12 14.06 -2.15 -6.78
C GLY A 12 14.96 -2.14 -5.54
N LYS A 13 14.57 -2.84 -4.46
CA LYS A 13 15.32 -2.91 -3.18
C LYS A 13 15.35 -4.33 -2.61
N ALA A 14 15.33 -5.35 -3.45
CA ALA A 14 15.51 -6.73 -3.00
C ALA A 14 16.89 -6.90 -2.37
N THR A 15 16.95 -7.64 -1.24
CA THR A 15 18.18 -7.91 -0.48
C THR A 15 18.39 -9.41 -0.29
N ALA A 16 19.63 -9.82 0.02
CA ALA A 16 19.97 -11.21 0.32
C ALA A 16 19.42 -11.72 1.66
N GLY A 17 18.73 -10.87 2.40
CA GLY A 17 18.06 -11.21 3.64
C GLY A 17 16.78 -12.05 3.44
N PRO A 18 16.03 -12.29 4.52
CA PRO A 18 14.71 -12.91 4.42
C PRO A 18 13.79 -12.07 3.50
N PRO A 19 13.01 -12.71 2.62
CA PRO A 19 12.76 -14.15 2.50
C PRO A 19 13.63 -14.91 1.49
N LEU A 20 14.45 -14.22 0.67
CA LEU A 20 15.19 -14.85 -0.43
C LEU A 20 16.42 -15.66 0.03
N GLY A 21 17.18 -15.16 1.01
CA GLY A 21 18.41 -15.79 1.49
C GLY A 21 18.22 -17.22 1.95
N PRO A 22 17.33 -17.48 2.92
CA PRO A 22 17.07 -18.83 3.41
C PRO A 22 16.52 -19.78 2.35
N ALA A 23 15.78 -19.25 1.37
CA ALA A 23 15.18 -20.06 0.31
C ALA A 23 16.16 -20.42 -0.82
N LEU A 24 17.08 -19.52 -1.17
CA LEU A 24 18.06 -19.73 -2.25
C LEU A 24 19.39 -20.32 -1.74
N GLY A 25 19.70 -20.13 -0.45
CA GLY A 25 20.95 -20.60 0.16
C GLY A 25 21.23 -22.09 -0.04
N PRO A 26 20.28 -22.98 0.26
CA PRO A 26 20.48 -24.42 0.12
C PRO A 26 20.74 -24.88 -1.34
N LEU A 27 20.31 -24.08 -2.32
CA LEU A 27 20.46 -24.41 -3.75
C LEU A 27 21.85 -24.08 -4.31
N GLY A 28 22.70 -23.39 -3.55
CA GLY A 28 24.07 -23.05 -3.94
C GLY A 28 24.19 -22.19 -5.19
N VAL A 29 23.19 -21.36 -5.45
CA VAL A 29 23.15 -20.42 -6.59
C VAL A 29 23.74 -19.07 -6.21
N PRO A 30 24.25 -18.28 -7.18
CA PRO A 30 24.81 -16.96 -6.92
C PRO A 30 23.71 -15.95 -6.56
N ILE A 31 23.38 -15.84 -5.26
CA ILE A 31 22.29 -15.02 -4.72
C ILE A 31 22.39 -13.57 -5.21
N ASN A 32 23.60 -12.98 -5.23
CA ASN A 32 23.79 -11.59 -5.65
C ASN A 32 23.34 -11.34 -7.08
N LYS A 33 23.66 -12.24 -8.01
CA LYS A 33 23.22 -12.11 -9.42
C LYS A 33 21.70 -12.19 -9.55
N ILE A 34 21.07 -13.03 -8.74
CA ILE A 34 19.60 -13.16 -8.72
C ILE A 34 18.97 -11.86 -8.19
N ILE A 35 19.54 -11.29 -7.14
CA ILE A 35 19.05 -10.02 -6.54
C ILE A 35 19.21 -8.87 -7.53
N ASP A 36 20.35 -8.76 -8.19
CA ASP A 36 20.59 -7.71 -9.18
C ASP A 36 19.58 -7.81 -10.34
N ALA A 37 19.34 -9.01 -10.84
CA ALA A 37 18.37 -9.25 -11.89
C ALA A 37 16.91 -9.00 -11.43
N ILE A 38 16.57 -9.32 -10.17
CA ILE A 38 15.26 -8.97 -9.58
C ILE A 38 15.11 -7.46 -9.51
N ASN A 39 16.11 -6.75 -8.97
CA ASN A 39 16.09 -5.30 -8.83
C ASN A 39 15.97 -4.62 -10.20
N GLU A 40 16.64 -5.17 -11.21
CA GLU A 40 16.57 -4.65 -12.57
C GLU A 40 15.17 -4.79 -13.18
N LYS A 41 14.54 -5.97 -13.02
CA LYS A 41 13.19 -6.26 -13.52
C LYS A 41 12.07 -5.57 -12.70
N THR A 42 12.35 -5.12 -11.50
CA THR A 42 11.37 -4.48 -10.60
C THR A 42 11.57 -2.99 -10.43
N LYS A 43 12.39 -2.35 -11.27
CA LYS A 43 12.64 -0.90 -11.23
C LYS A 43 11.36 -0.06 -11.31
N ASP A 44 10.40 -0.51 -12.11
CA ASP A 44 9.13 0.21 -12.31
C ASP A 44 8.20 0.14 -11.08
N PHE A 45 8.49 -0.74 -10.13
CA PHE A 45 7.67 -1.01 -8.95
C PHE A 45 8.37 -0.63 -7.64
N VAL A 46 9.20 0.41 -7.65
CA VAL A 46 9.95 0.85 -6.46
C VAL A 46 8.99 1.19 -5.31
N GLY A 47 9.28 0.65 -4.12
CA GLY A 47 8.49 0.88 -2.90
C GLY A 47 7.24 0.01 -2.76
N MET A 48 6.97 -0.87 -3.72
CA MET A 48 5.88 -1.84 -3.64
C MET A 48 6.40 -3.26 -3.38
N LYS A 49 5.56 -4.08 -2.74
CA LYS A 49 5.83 -5.51 -2.62
C LYS A 49 5.39 -6.22 -3.90
N VAL A 50 6.35 -6.81 -4.59
CA VAL A 50 6.15 -7.50 -5.87
C VAL A 50 6.33 -8.99 -5.66
N PRO A 51 5.43 -9.85 -6.14
CA PRO A 51 5.62 -11.29 -6.11
C PRO A 51 6.63 -11.68 -7.20
N VAL A 52 7.70 -12.35 -6.79
CA VAL A 52 8.74 -12.86 -7.69
C VAL A 52 8.78 -14.37 -7.57
N THR A 53 8.81 -15.06 -8.72
CA THR A 53 9.03 -16.49 -8.82
C THR A 53 10.42 -16.71 -9.41
N VAL A 54 11.30 -17.30 -8.62
CA VAL A 54 12.64 -17.71 -9.08
C VAL A 54 12.60 -19.21 -9.36
N LYS A 55 12.82 -19.59 -10.61
CA LYS A 55 13.00 -20.99 -11.03
C LYS A 55 14.49 -21.27 -11.10
N VAL A 56 14.94 -22.23 -10.35
CA VAL A 56 16.35 -22.61 -10.25
C VAL A 56 16.56 -24.05 -10.67
N GLU A 57 17.57 -24.28 -11.47
CA GLU A 57 18.02 -25.62 -11.82
C GLU A 57 19.27 -25.98 -10.98
N PRO A 58 19.14 -26.85 -9.96
CA PRO A 58 20.24 -27.09 -9.01
C PRO A 58 21.46 -27.73 -9.62
N LYS A 59 21.33 -28.41 -10.79
CA LYS A 59 22.44 -29.08 -11.49
C LYS A 59 23.29 -28.09 -12.27
N THR A 60 22.65 -27.21 -13.08
CA THR A 60 23.34 -26.24 -13.95
C THR A 60 23.59 -24.91 -13.25
N LYS A 61 22.94 -24.68 -12.13
CA LYS A 61 22.91 -23.38 -11.38
C LYS A 61 22.36 -22.23 -12.22
N GLU A 62 21.62 -22.56 -13.26
CA GLU A 62 20.89 -21.60 -14.07
C GLU A 62 19.61 -21.18 -13.33
N PHE A 63 19.23 -19.92 -13.50
CA PHE A 63 18.02 -19.38 -12.88
C PHE A 63 17.22 -18.56 -13.88
N GLU A 64 15.93 -18.66 -13.77
CA GLU A 64 14.96 -17.84 -14.48
C GLU A 64 14.10 -17.06 -13.47
N ILE A 65 13.92 -15.77 -13.72
CA ILE A 65 13.15 -14.88 -12.83
C ILE A 65 11.91 -14.43 -13.56
N GLU A 66 10.77 -14.81 -13.01
CA GLU A 66 9.46 -14.31 -13.40
C GLU A 66 8.98 -13.30 -12.35
N VAL A 67 8.73 -12.07 -12.79
CA VAL A 67 8.20 -11.00 -11.95
C VAL A 67 6.72 -10.90 -12.21
N GLY A 68 5.92 -11.07 -11.16
CA GLY A 68 4.48 -10.85 -11.24
C GLY A 68 4.12 -9.39 -11.01
N THR A 69 2.89 -9.02 -11.34
CA THR A 69 2.40 -7.67 -11.05
C THR A 69 2.06 -7.51 -9.58
N PRO A 70 2.30 -6.34 -8.98
CA PRO A 70 1.92 -6.06 -7.60
C PRO A 70 0.43 -6.30 -7.34
N PRO A 71 0.00 -6.56 -6.11
CA PRO A 71 -1.42 -6.68 -5.80
C PRO A 71 -2.17 -5.38 -6.13
N ALA A 72 -3.41 -5.48 -6.59
CA ALA A 72 -4.23 -4.33 -6.97
C ALA A 72 -4.34 -3.28 -5.86
N SER A 73 -4.44 -3.73 -4.61
CA SER A 73 -4.46 -2.85 -3.45
C SER A 73 -3.18 -2.00 -3.29
N ALA A 74 -2.01 -2.53 -3.66
CA ALA A 74 -0.77 -1.77 -3.62
C ALA A 74 -0.71 -0.71 -4.73
N LEU A 75 -1.17 -1.05 -5.94
CA LEU A 75 -1.27 -0.11 -7.06
C LEU A 75 -2.26 1.03 -6.76
N ILE A 76 -3.42 0.72 -6.18
CA ILE A 76 -4.42 1.72 -5.75
C ILE A 76 -3.80 2.66 -4.70
N LYS A 77 -3.12 2.12 -3.70
CA LYS A 77 -2.44 2.94 -2.68
C LYS A 77 -1.40 3.87 -3.27
N GLN A 78 -0.62 3.38 -4.22
CA GLN A 78 0.41 4.18 -4.90
C GLN A 78 -0.21 5.29 -5.74
N GLU A 79 -1.23 4.98 -6.54
CA GLU A 79 -1.89 5.96 -7.40
C GLU A 79 -2.60 7.07 -6.60
N LEU A 80 -3.14 6.73 -5.45
CA LEU A 80 -3.82 7.67 -4.54
C LEU A 80 -2.92 8.21 -3.42
N HIS A 81 -1.63 7.86 -3.40
CA HIS A 81 -0.66 8.24 -2.37
C HIS A 81 -1.11 7.90 -0.93
N LEU A 82 -1.82 6.79 -0.76
CA LEU A 82 -2.34 6.33 0.53
C LEU A 82 -1.33 5.45 1.27
N LYS A 83 -1.19 5.66 2.57
CA LYS A 83 -0.38 4.78 3.44
C LYS A 83 -1.08 3.45 3.69
N SER A 84 -2.38 3.47 3.94
CA SER A 84 -3.20 2.28 4.22
C SER A 84 -4.61 2.47 3.68
N GLY A 85 -5.35 1.37 3.48
CA GLY A 85 -6.79 1.42 3.24
C GLY A 85 -7.55 1.62 4.55
N SER A 86 -8.88 1.78 4.46
CA SER A 86 -9.76 1.88 5.61
C SER A 86 -9.80 0.57 6.41
N GLY A 87 -9.85 0.67 7.73
CA GLY A 87 -10.15 -0.45 8.62
C GLY A 87 -11.63 -0.84 8.60
N ASN A 88 -12.49 0.12 8.28
CA ASN A 88 -13.94 -0.04 8.20
C ASN A 88 -14.48 0.48 6.85
N PRO A 89 -14.30 -0.28 5.75
CA PRO A 89 -14.56 0.21 4.38
C PRO A 89 -16.02 0.63 4.12
N LYS A 90 -16.96 0.16 4.95
CA LYS A 90 -18.38 0.50 4.82
C LYS A 90 -18.67 1.92 5.29
N ASP A 91 -18.12 2.28 6.43
CA ASP A 91 -18.44 3.52 7.12
C ASP A 91 -17.41 4.63 6.84
N GLU A 92 -16.11 4.26 6.78
CA GLU A 92 -15.02 5.20 6.55
C GLU A 92 -14.52 5.15 5.10
N LYS A 93 -14.60 6.27 4.41
CA LYS A 93 -14.02 6.45 3.08
C LYS A 93 -12.72 7.23 3.21
N VAL A 94 -11.62 6.67 2.67
CA VAL A 94 -10.27 7.24 2.84
C VAL A 94 -9.79 8.04 1.64
N ALA A 95 -10.35 7.81 0.46
CA ALA A 95 -9.96 8.50 -0.76
C ALA A 95 -11.03 8.38 -1.84
N ASP A 96 -10.84 9.17 -2.91
CA ASP A 96 -11.63 9.10 -4.15
C ASP A 96 -10.70 8.82 -5.32
N MET A 97 -11.07 7.89 -6.20
CA MET A 97 -10.35 7.48 -7.39
C MET A 97 -11.15 7.81 -8.63
N LEU A 98 -10.50 8.37 -9.63
CA LEU A 98 -11.12 8.61 -10.93
C LEU A 98 -11.13 7.33 -11.78
N ILE A 99 -12.07 7.25 -12.72
CA ILE A 99 -12.21 6.09 -13.59
C ILE A 99 -10.97 5.87 -14.47
N GLU A 100 -10.28 6.94 -14.87
CA GLU A 100 -9.04 6.92 -15.66
C GLU A 100 -7.91 6.21 -14.88
N GLN A 101 -7.81 6.46 -13.58
CA GLN A 101 -6.85 5.78 -12.70
C GLN A 101 -7.18 4.29 -12.57
N ALA A 102 -8.47 3.94 -12.47
CA ALA A 102 -8.90 2.55 -12.46
C ALA A 102 -8.56 1.83 -13.78
N ILE A 103 -8.74 2.51 -14.92
CA ILE A 103 -8.35 2.01 -16.24
C ILE A 103 -6.84 1.78 -16.31
N LYS A 104 -6.03 2.73 -15.84
CA LYS A 104 -4.56 2.62 -15.78
C LYS A 104 -4.12 1.38 -15.00
N ILE A 105 -4.68 1.18 -13.81
CA ILE A 105 -4.38 0.01 -12.97
C ILE A 105 -4.85 -1.30 -13.64
N ALA A 106 -6.02 -1.29 -14.28
CA ALA A 106 -6.53 -2.45 -15.00
C ALA A 106 -5.61 -2.85 -16.17
N LEU A 107 -5.08 -1.88 -16.93
CA LEU A 107 -4.12 -2.11 -18.00
C LEU A 107 -2.79 -2.68 -17.47
N MET A 108 -2.27 -2.13 -16.37
CA MET A 108 -1.05 -2.66 -15.72
C MET A 108 -1.20 -4.11 -15.26
N LYS A 109 -2.41 -4.53 -14.95
CA LYS A 109 -2.72 -5.89 -14.47
C LYS A 109 -3.36 -6.77 -15.52
N GLU A 110 -3.51 -6.34 -16.76
CA GLU A 110 -4.20 -7.08 -17.82
C GLU A 110 -3.67 -8.51 -17.95
N SER A 111 -2.36 -8.70 -17.87
CA SER A 111 -1.72 -10.03 -17.96
C SER A 111 -2.02 -10.96 -16.76
N SER A 112 -2.38 -10.41 -15.61
CA SER A 112 -2.63 -11.17 -14.37
C SER A 112 -4.11 -11.29 -14.01
N LEU A 113 -4.97 -10.47 -14.60
CA LEU A 113 -6.41 -10.55 -14.46
C LEU A 113 -6.96 -11.53 -15.50
N MET A 114 -7.62 -12.59 -15.03
CA MET A 114 -8.29 -13.55 -15.91
C MET A 114 -9.65 -12.98 -16.38
N THR A 115 -9.63 -11.85 -17.08
CA THR A 115 -10.83 -11.16 -17.54
C THR A 115 -10.88 -11.17 -19.08
N GLY A 116 -12.06 -11.47 -19.63
CA GLY A 116 -12.26 -11.50 -21.08
C GLY A 116 -12.44 -10.13 -21.74
N SER A 117 -12.54 -9.06 -20.95
CA SER A 117 -12.71 -7.69 -21.47
C SER A 117 -12.12 -6.63 -20.53
N ARG A 118 -11.72 -5.49 -21.10
CA ARG A 118 -11.24 -4.33 -20.32
C ARG A 118 -12.29 -3.84 -19.32
N LYS A 119 -13.55 -3.83 -19.70
CA LYS A 119 -14.69 -3.47 -18.84
C LYS A 119 -14.72 -4.38 -17.59
N ALA A 120 -14.55 -5.68 -17.76
CA ALA A 120 -14.50 -6.63 -16.64
C ALA A 120 -13.26 -6.41 -15.75
N ALA A 121 -12.11 -6.09 -16.35
CA ALA A 121 -10.90 -5.75 -15.60
C ALA A 121 -11.10 -4.51 -14.72
N VAL A 122 -11.65 -3.43 -15.28
CA VAL A 122 -11.95 -2.20 -14.54
C VAL A 122 -12.93 -2.46 -13.40
N LYS A 123 -13.99 -3.24 -13.62
CA LYS A 123 -14.92 -3.64 -12.56
C LYS A 123 -14.23 -4.39 -11.41
N THR A 124 -13.27 -5.25 -11.72
CA THR A 124 -12.48 -5.97 -10.70
C THR A 124 -11.66 -5.01 -9.84
N ILE A 125 -11.06 -4.00 -10.45
CA ILE A 125 -10.32 -2.96 -9.72
C ILE A 125 -11.26 -2.14 -8.83
N ILE A 126 -12.41 -1.71 -9.35
CA ILE A 126 -13.42 -0.96 -8.59
C ILE A 126 -13.95 -1.81 -7.41
N GLY A 127 -14.16 -3.10 -7.59
CA GLY A 127 -14.49 -4.02 -6.49
C GLY A 127 -13.40 -4.06 -5.40
N THR A 128 -12.13 -3.94 -5.79
CA THR A 128 -11.02 -3.82 -4.83
C THR A 128 -11.07 -2.49 -4.10
N CYS A 129 -11.42 -1.39 -4.77
CA CYS A 129 -11.61 -0.06 -4.14
C CYS A 129 -12.71 -0.11 -3.07
N ALA A 130 -13.82 -0.82 -3.34
CA ALA A 130 -14.88 -1.04 -2.35
C ALA A 130 -14.34 -1.65 -1.06
N SER A 131 -13.49 -2.68 -1.18
CA SER A 131 -12.91 -3.38 -0.02
C SER A 131 -11.87 -2.55 0.73
N MET A 132 -11.33 -1.49 0.12
CA MET A 132 -10.36 -0.59 0.71
C MET A 132 -10.98 0.70 1.27
N GLY A 133 -12.29 0.91 1.10
CA GLY A 133 -12.97 2.14 1.48
C GLY A 133 -12.63 3.34 0.57
N VAL A 134 -12.36 3.06 -0.71
CA VAL A 134 -12.10 4.08 -1.72
C VAL A 134 -13.37 4.32 -2.53
N LEU A 135 -13.76 5.58 -2.66
CA LEU A 135 -14.83 6.02 -3.57
C LEU A 135 -14.31 5.98 -5.01
N VAL A 136 -15.23 5.98 -5.97
CA VAL A 136 -14.91 6.12 -7.39
C VAL A 136 -15.84 7.16 -7.99
N GLU A 137 -15.29 8.23 -8.56
CA GLU A 137 -16.04 9.40 -9.05
C GLU A 137 -16.93 10.05 -7.96
N GLY A 138 -16.46 10.08 -6.71
CA GLY A 138 -17.21 10.60 -5.57
C GLY A 138 -18.39 9.72 -5.11
N LYS A 139 -18.58 8.55 -5.73
CA LYS A 139 -19.66 7.61 -5.43
C LYS A 139 -19.13 6.32 -4.78
N PRO A 140 -19.96 5.63 -3.99
CA PRO A 140 -19.64 4.28 -3.55
C PRO A 140 -19.38 3.36 -4.76
N ALA A 141 -18.35 2.52 -4.67
CA ALA A 141 -17.97 1.61 -5.77
C ALA A 141 -19.13 0.73 -6.29
N ALA A 142 -20.10 0.39 -5.44
CA ALA A 142 -21.27 -0.38 -5.83
C ALA A 142 -22.20 0.36 -6.81
N GLU A 143 -22.29 1.68 -6.70
CA GLU A 143 -23.07 2.53 -7.61
C GLU A 143 -22.30 2.71 -8.92
N THR A 144 -21.01 2.99 -8.85
CA THR A 144 -20.15 3.12 -10.04
C THR A 144 -20.13 1.83 -10.87
N LEU A 145 -20.21 0.65 -10.24
CA LEU A 145 -20.33 -0.61 -10.95
C LEU A 145 -21.63 -0.68 -11.78
N LYS A 146 -22.75 -0.15 -11.27
CA LYS A 146 -24.01 -0.08 -12.04
C LYS A 146 -23.90 0.93 -13.19
N ASP A 147 -23.31 2.11 -12.92
CA ASP A 147 -23.06 3.12 -13.95
C ASP A 147 -22.22 2.53 -15.11
N ILE A 148 -21.24 1.68 -14.81
CA ILE A 148 -20.45 0.97 -15.82
C ILE A 148 -21.30 -0.07 -16.56
N ASP A 149 -22.18 -0.79 -15.88
CA ASP A 149 -23.09 -1.77 -16.52
C ASP A 149 -24.03 -1.07 -17.49
N GLU A 150 -24.53 0.11 -17.13
CA GLU A 150 -25.37 0.96 -17.97
C GLU A 150 -24.59 1.63 -19.13
N GLY A 151 -23.26 1.50 -19.15
CA GLY A 151 -22.42 1.96 -20.26
C GLY A 151 -21.95 3.42 -20.16
N MET A 152 -22.15 4.09 -19.03
CA MET A 152 -21.78 5.52 -18.86
C MET A 152 -20.29 5.79 -19.10
N PHE A 153 -19.40 4.83 -18.85
CA PHE A 153 -17.96 4.98 -19.00
C PHE A 153 -17.37 4.17 -20.16
N ASP A 154 -18.18 3.54 -21.01
CA ASP A 154 -17.69 2.64 -22.06
C ASP A 154 -16.72 3.35 -23.00
N ALA A 155 -17.01 4.59 -23.43
CA ALA A 155 -16.13 5.37 -24.30
C ALA A 155 -14.74 5.64 -23.67
N LYS A 156 -14.67 5.88 -22.35
CA LYS A 156 -13.41 6.10 -21.63
C LYS A 156 -12.63 4.78 -21.48
N ILE A 157 -13.33 3.68 -21.21
CA ILE A 157 -12.74 2.35 -21.03
C ILE A 157 -12.18 1.81 -22.35
N GLU A 158 -12.90 1.98 -23.47
CA GLU A 158 -12.44 1.54 -24.79
C GLU A 158 -11.27 2.37 -25.30
N SER A 159 -11.32 3.69 -25.12
CA SER A 159 -10.23 4.58 -25.51
C SER A 159 -8.94 4.33 -24.70
N GLY A 160 -9.04 3.69 -23.54
CA GLY A 160 -7.90 3.46 -22.65
C GLY A 160 -7.29 4.76 -22.13
N LYS A 161 -8.10 5.82 -21.97
CA LYS A 161 -7.64 7.12 -21.47
C LYS A 161 -7.08 6.95 -20.05
N THR A 162 -5.80 7.21 -19.90
CA THR A 162 -5.07 7.14 -18.61
C THR A 162 -4.58 8.51 -18.15
N GLU A 163 -4.66 9.52 -19.01
CA GLU A 163 -4.23 10.87 -18.69
C GLU A 163 -5.37 11.64 -18.02
N LEU A 164 -5.07 12.18 -16.85
CA LEU A 164 -5.97 13.05 -16.12
C LEU A 164 -5.87 14.47 -16.65
N THR A 165 -6.98 15.11 -16.94
CA THR A 165 -7.02 16.53 -17.23
C THR A 165 -6.72 17.35 -15.97
N GLU A 166 -6.22 18.59 -16.14
CA GLU A 166 -5.91 19.45 -14.99
C GLU A 166 -7.15 19.75 -14.13
N GLU A 167 -8.33 19.86 -14.75
CA GLU A 167 -9.59 20.05 -14.04
C GLU A 167 -9.99 18.84 -13.19
N GLU A 168 -9.76 17.64 -13.69
CA GLU A 168 -10.01 16.38 -12.96
C GLU A 168 -9.09 16.23 -11.77
N LYS A 169 -7.81 16.60 -11.92
CA LYS A 169 -6.83 16.63 -10.82
C LYS A 169 -7.21 17.61 -9.71
N GLN A 170 -7.72 18.79 -10.09
CA GLN A 170 -8.17 19.79 -9.11
C GLN A 170 -9.39 19.30 -8.34
N LYS A 171 -10.39 18.76 -9.02
CA LYS A 171 -11.58 18.17 -8.39
C LYS A 171 -11.21 17.02 -7.43
N GLN A 172 -10.31 16.13 -7.85
CA GLN A 172 -9.83 15.04 -7.02
C GLN A 172 -9.12 15.58 -5.76
N ALA A 173 -8.27 16.60 -5.90
CA ALA A 173 -7.57 17.20 -4.77
C ALA A 173 -8.54 17.87 -3.77
N GLU A 174 -9.61 18.51 -4.26
CA GLU A 174 -10.64 19.09 -3.39
C GLU A 174 -11.46 18.01 -2.66
N THR A 175 -11.83 16.94 -3.36
CA THR A 175 -12.56 15.81 -2.77
C THR A 175 -11.70 15.10 -1.74
N GLN A 176 -10.41 14.88 -2.02
CA GLN A 176 -9.47 14.30 -1.06
C GLN A 176 -9.32 15.16 0.20
N LYS A 177 -9.25 16.49 0.07
CA LYS A 177 -9.18 17.38 1.24
C LYS A 177 -10.44 17.28 2.09
N LYS A 178 -11.63 17.31 1.46
CA LYS A 178 -12.91 17.15 2.18
C LYS A 178 -12.98 15.82 2.93
N LEU A 179 -12.61 14.73 2.28
CA LEU A 179 -12.57 13.40 2.91
C LEU A 179 -11.56 13.34 4.05
N ALA A 180 -10.39 13.96 3.91
CA ALA A 180 -9.39 14.03 4.97
C ALA A 180 -9.90 14.82 6.19
N ASP A 181 -10.59 15.94 5.96
CA ASP A 181 -11.19 16.75 7.02
C ASP A 181 -12.35 16.01 7.72
N GLU A 182 -13.18 15.29 6.98
CA GLU A 182 -14.24 14.44 7.54
C GLU A 182 -13.67 13.29 8.36
N LEU A 183 -12.65 12.61 7.86
CA LEU A 183 -11.94 11.55 8.59
C LEU A 183 -11.31 12.06 9.89
N SER A 184 -10.71 13.26 9.87
CA SER A 184 -10.11 13.84 11.06
C SER A 184 -11.16 14.13 12.12
N LYS A 185 -12.30 14.72 11.73
CA LYS A 185 -13.43 14.98 12.63
C LYS A 185 -14.03 13.69 13.19
N HIS A 186 -14.23 12.68 12.34
CA HIS A 186 -14.76 11.39 12.77
C HIS A 186 -13.83 10.71 13.78
N ARG A 187 -12.51 10.75 13.55
CA ARG A 187 -11.51 10.23 14.50
C ARG A 187 -11.51 10.98 15.82
N GLU A 188 -11.65 12.31 15.81
CA GLU A 188 -11.76 13.11 17.05
C GLU A 188 -13.02 12.75 17.84
N ASP A 189 -14.14 12.54 17.15
CA ASP A 189 -15.41 12.16 17.80
C ASP A 189 -15.37 10.71 18.32
N GLU A 190 -14.72 9.80 17.61
CA GLU A 190 -14.45 8.44 18.11
C GLU A 190 -13.52 8.46 19.33
N GLU A 191 -12.44 9.27 19.30
CA GLU A 191 -11.55 9.42 20.47
C GLU A 191 -12.27 9.98 21.69
N LYS A 192 -13.19 10.92 21.50
CA LYS A 192 -14.03 11.45 22.60
C LYS A 192 -14.95 10.37 23.18
N LYS A 193 -15.68 9.66 22.31
CA LYS A 193 -16.53 8.54 22.71
C LYS A 193 -15.74 7.43 23.41
N ALA A 194 -14.55 7.11 22.87
CA ALA A 194 -13.67 6.11 23.48
C ALA A 194 -13.24 6.51 24.90
N LYS A 195 -12.88 7.77 25.12
CA LYS A 195 -12.53 8.30 26.44
C LYS A 195 -13.72 8.24 27.41
N GLU A 196 -14.92 8.59 26.97
CA GLU A 196 -16.13 8.50 27.79
C GLU A 196 -16.44 7.04 28.21
N VAL A 197 -16.29 6.09 27.29
CA VAL A 197 -16.47 4.65 27.58
C VAL A 197 -15.41 4.16 28.55
N LEU A 198 -14.15 4.59 28.40
CA LEU A 198 -13.06 4.21 29.30
C LEU A 198 -13.25 4.78 30.71
N VAL A 199 -13.74 6.00 30.85
CA VAL A 199 -14.08 6.60 32.16
C VAL A 199 -15.20 5.80 32.87
N LYS A 200 -16.21 5.33 32.12
CA LYS A 200 -17.29 4.50 32.68
C LYS A 200 -16.81 3.09 33.10
N LEU A 201 -15.69 2.63 32.54
CA LEU A 201 -15.12 1.32 32.77
C LEU A 201 -13.82 1.39 33.61
N GLU A 202 -13.62 2.47 34.36
CA GLU A 202 -12.49 2.64 35.26
C GLU A 202 -12.50 1.51 36.32
N GLY A 203 -11.40 0.74 36.40
CA GLY A 203 -11.30 -0.41 37.32
C GLY A 203 -11.62 -1.80 36.71
N LYS A 204 -12.06 -1.88 35.45
CA LYS A 204 -12.26 -3.17 34.76
C LYS A 204 -11.01 -3.64 34.03
N GLU A 205 -10.95 -4.95 33.72
CA GLU A 205 -9.83 -5.55 32.99
C GLU A 205 -9.73 -5.03 31.54
N ASP A 206 -8.51 -5.01 30.99
CA ASP A 206 -8.25 -4.50 29.64
C ASP A 206 -8.98 -5.30 28.53
N SER A 207 -9.30 -6.56 28.80
CA SER A 207 -10.11 -7.40 27.91
C SER A 207 -11.57 -6.92 27.82
N GLU A 208 -12.17 -6.53 28.94
CA GLU A 208 -13.53 -6.00 29.00
C GLU A 208 -13.61 -4.59 28.39
N LYS A 209 -12.59 -3.75 28.64
CA LYS A 209 -12.46 -2.43 28.00
C LYS A 209 -12.40 -2.54 26.49
N LYS A 210 -11.59 -3.48 25.96
CA LYS A 210 -11.50 -3.73 24.51
C LYS A 210 -12.81 -4.21 23.89
N SER A 211 -13.53 -5.11 24.58
CA SER A 211 -14.83 -5.60 24.10
C SER A 211 -15.85 -4.48 24.05
N ALA A 212 -15.97 -3.71 25.13
CA ALA A 212 -16.91 -2.60 25.20
C ALA A 212 -16.63 -1.47 24.18
N LEU A 213 -15.35 -1.17 23.93
CA LEU A 213 -14.96 -0.20 22.89
C LEU A 213 -15.30 -0.73 21.47
N LYS A 214 -15.15 -2.03 21.26
CA LYS A 214 -15.51 -2.68 19.99
C LYS A 214 -17.03 -2.67 19.79
N ASP A 215 -17.79 -2.94 20.84
CA ASP A 215 -19.27 -2.92 20.82
C ASP A 215 -19.82 -1.49 20.64
N ALA A 216 -19.05 -0.48 21.08
CA ALA A 216 -19.35 0.95 20.85
C ALA A 216 -19.00 1.42 19.42
N GLY A 217 -18.50 0.51 18.54
CA GLY A 217 -18.18 0.81 17.15
C GLY A 217 -16.89 1.60 16.94
N ILE A 218 -15.99 1.62 17.94
CA ILE A 218 -14.73 2.37 17.86
C ILE A 218 -13.70 1.57 17.04
N SER A 219 -12.97 2.27 16.19
CA SER A 219 -11.97 1.67 15.29
C SER A 219 -10.84 0.95 16.07
N ALA A 220 -10.37 -0.18 15.52
CA ALA A 220 -9.33 -1.00 16.16
C ALA A 220 -8.01 -0.23 16.39
N GLU A 221 -7.73 0.78 15.58
CA GLU A 221 -6.56 1.65 15.73
C GLU A 221 -6.62 2.48 17.01
N ILE A 222 -7.78 3.08 17.29
CA ILE A 222 -8.02 3.89 18.50
C ILE A 222 -8.05 3.01 19.75
N ILE A 223 -8.66 1.81 19.65
CA ILE A 223 -8.67 0.84 20.74
C ILE A 223 -7.25 0.45 21.13
N ASN A 224 -6.40 0.12 20.14
CA ASN A 224 -5.02 -0.24 20.40
C ASN A 224 -4.18 0.92 20.95
N LYS A 225 -4.48 2.18 20.55
CA LYS A 225 -3.78 3.37 21.03
C LYS A 225 -4.12 3.68 22.47
N LEU A 226 -5.38 3.47 22.89
CA LEU A 226 -5.89 3.85 24.21
C LEU A 226 -5.76 2.71 25.26
N VAL A 227 -5.76 1.46 24.84
CA VAL A 227 -5.70 0.27 25.72
C VAL A 227 -4.34 -0.47 25.61
N ALA A 228 -3.35 0.09 24.89
CA ALA A 228 -2.00 -0.46 24.89
C ALA A 228 -1.39 -0.31 26.30
N PRO A 229 -0.80 -1.36 26.87
CA PRO A 229 -0.11 -1.25 28.16
C PRO A 229 1.04 -0.23 28.03
N ALA A 230 1.15 0.67 29.00
CA ALA A 230 2.21 1.66 29.09
C ALA A 230 3.58 0.96 29.23
N GLY A 231 4.19 0.54 28.14
CA GLY A 231 5.46 -0.21 28.13
C GLY A 231 5.97 -0.63 26.75
N ALA A 232 5.16 -0.56 25.70
CA ALA A 232 5.64 -0.83 24.34
C ALA A 232 5.91 0.51 23.64
N GLY A 233 7.18 0.90 23.60
CA GLY A 233 7.63 2.13 22.96
C GLY A 233 7.18 2.21 21.51
N VAL A 234 6.46 3.27 21.19
CA VAL A 234 6.13 3.68 19.83
C VAL A 234 7.46 4.06 19.16
N PRO A 235 7.83 3.56 18.00
CA PRO A 235 8.93 4.13 17.25
C PRO A 235 8.49 5.52 16.76
N GLU A 236 9.06 6.52 17.38
CA GLU A 236 8.90 7.94 17.06
C GLU A 236 9.44 8.20 15.64
N ALA A 237 8.56 8.32 14.68
CA ALA A 237 8.88 8.79 13.33
C ALA A 237 8.96 10.32 13.36
N GLY A 238 10.12 10.84 13.73
CA GLY A 238 10.34 12.27 13.82
C GLY A 238 11.82 12.65 13.97
N ALA A 239 12.66 12.26 13.02
CA ALA A 239 13.98 12.83 12.90
C ALA A 239 13.96 13.94 11.84
N LYS A 240 13.90 15.20 12.28
CA LYS A 240 14.26 16.36 11.46
C LYS A 240 15.75 16.26 11.08
N PRO A 241 16.15 16.65 9.88
CA PRO A 241 17.57 16.77 9.55
C PRO A 241 18.15 17.97 10.31
N ALA A 242 19.07 17.69 11.22
CA ALA A 242 19.90 18.72 11.85
C ALA A 242 20.91 19.23 10.81
N VAL A 243 20.77 20.49 10.47
CA VAL A 243 21.80 21.28 9.79
C VAL A 243 22.88 21.58 10.85
N ALA A 244 24.03 20.98 10.68
CA ALA A 244 25.24 21.38 11.42
C ALA A 244 26.25 21.95 10.41
N GLY A 245 26.26 23.27 10.29
CA GLY A 245 27.41 24.00 9.84
C GLY A 245 28.46 23.97 10.95
N GLY A 246 29.70 23.79 10.56
CA GLY A 246 30.86 23.79 11.45
C GLY A 246 32.14 23.65 10.68
N GLU A 247 32.59 24.77 10.10
CA GLU A 247 33.99 24.94 9.67
C GLU A 247 34.96 24.67 10.83
N LYS A 248 35.99 23.88 10.57
CA LYS A 248 37.34 24.06 11.15
C LYS A 248 38.39 23.43 10.23
N LYS A 249 38.99 24.28 9.45
CA LYS A 249 40.37 24.69 9.28
C LYS A 249 41.46 23.67 9.64
N ALA A 250 42.19 23.39 8.58
CA ALA A 250 43.53 22.91 8.42
C ALA A 250 44.45 22.76 9.65
N GLU A 251 45.20 21.67 9.67
CA GLU A 251 46.65 21.76 9.85
C GLU A 251 47.29 20.41 9.47
N ALA A 252 48.21 20.47 8.53
CA ALA A 252 49.17 19.42 8.28
C ALA A 252 50.40 19.60 9.20
N PRO A 253 51.10 18.55 9.55
CA PRO A 253 52.56 18.68 9.55
C PRO A 253 53.26 17.58 8.75
N ALA A 254 54.03 18.10 7.91
CA ALA A 254 55.35 17.77 7.41
C ALA A 254 56.11 16.53 7.93
N ALA A 255 56.72 15.92 6.93
CA ALA A 255 57.77 14.92 6.89
C ALA A 255 58.84 14.98 8.00
N LYS A 256 59.37 13.80 8.33
CA LYS A 256 60.80 13.49 8.46
C LYS A 256 60.99 11.97 8.71
N LYS A 257 61.66 11.38 7.95
CA LYS A 257 62.86 10.62 7.60
C LYS A 257 62.52 9.28 7.05
#